data_75495c46e2dac3719f82314b0af0e61a
#
_entry.id   75495c46e2dac3719f82314b0af0e61a
#
_cell.length_a   1.000
_cell.length_b   1.000
_cell.length_c   1.000
_cell.angle_alpha   90.00
_cell.angle_beta   90.00
_cell.angle_gamma   90.00
#
_symmetry.space_group_name_H-M   'P 1'
#
loop_
_entity.id
_entity.type
_entity.pdbx_description
1 polymer ?
#
loop_
_entity_poly.entity_id
_entity_poly.type
_entity_poly.pdbx_seq_one_letter_code
_entity_poly.pdbx_strand_id
1 'polypeptide(L)'
;MYQNAYYEKEGGIIHCWDDEKGYFTKKYRNYAYVRDGNGSHESIHGERLKKINYWNKEDNLKLYESDVNEMTRFLIDEYGDSDEVSTGHTILTFDIEVEMNSGLPDTEKAENTITSVAFHDSVTNDYTVYVLNEGDEIDKTIKGAKVRSFKNEEAMLSAFLNSWEEISPTIITGWNIDFFDVTYLYNRLKRLFGTSVANRLSPIKKVHWNKYRKRYIIAGVSALDYIALFKNFTYTEYPNYRLHPTNPLVNKRTQMVLMVRVNSLVHM
;
A
#
# COMPACT_ATOMS: atom_id res chain seq x y z
N MET A 1 5.14 3.20 18.66
CA MET A 1 6.04 3.20 17.47
C MET A 1 5.23 3.52 16.20
N TYR A 2 5.82 4.20 15.20
CA TYR A 2 5.06 4.53 13.99
C TYR A 2 4.70 3.30 13.15
N GLN A 3 3.48 3.28 12.63
CA GLN A 3 2.99 2.27 11.68
C GLN A 3 3.12 2.75 10.24
N ASN A 4 2.92 4.04 9.98
CA ASN A 4 3.03 4.66 8.67
C ASN A 4 3.33 6.15 8.82
N ALA A 5 3.96 6.74 7.80
CA ALA A 5 4.17 8.18 7.71
C ALA A 5 4.03 8.65 6.26
N TYR A 6 3.49 9.87 6.09
CA TYR A 6 3.34 10.50 4.79
C TYR A 6 3.65 11.98 4.89
N TYR A 7 4.52 12.47 4.01
CA TYR A 7 4.86 13.89 3.93
C TYR A 7 4.01 14.60 2.87
N GLU A 8 3.18 15.53 3.32
CA GLU A 8 2.46 16.47 2.47
C GLU A 8 3.34 17.67 2.17
N LYS A 9 3.85 17.73 0.93
CA LYS A 9 4.78 18.78 0.51
C LYS A 9 4.12 20.17 0.53
N GLU A 10 2.85 20.24 0.15
CA GLU A 10 2.03 21.46 0.24
C GLU A 10 1.71 21.72 1.71
N GLY A 11 2.38 22.67 2.31
CA GLY A 11 2.22 23.00 3.74
C GLY A 11 3.29 22.44 4.66
N GLY A 12 4.13 21.51 4.21
CA GLY A 12 5.20 20.93 5.03
C GLY A 12 4.68 20.13 6.20
N ILE A 13 3.66 19.29 5.99
CA ILE A 13 2.97 18.54 7.02
C ILE A 13 3.36 17.07 6.94
N ILE A 14 3.81 16.51 8.05
CA ILE A 14 3.90 15.05 8.23
C ILE A 14 2.58 14.55 8.80
N HIS A 15 2.01 13.56 8.16
CA HIS A 15 0.94 12.71 8.66
C HIS A 15 1.58 11.44 9.21
N CYS A 16 1.33 11.10 10.45
CA CYS A 16 1.90 9.94 11.10
C CYS A 16 0.80 9.10 11.74
N TRP A 17 0.88 7.80 11.56
CA TRP A 17 0.07 6.79 12.24
C TRP A 17 0.98 6.05 13.20
N ASP A 18 0.65 6.08 14.47
CA ASP A 18 1.43 5.52 15.57
C ASP A 18 0.55 4.55 16.37
N ASP A 19 1.11 3.43 16.79
CA ASP A 19 0.37 2.36 17.46
C ASP A 19 -0.14 2.73 18.87
N GLU A 20 0.47 3.73 19.52
CA GLU A 20 0.05 4.24 20.83
C GLU A 20 -0.68 5.58 20.72
N LYS A 21 -0.12 6.53 19.94
CA LYS A 21 -0.64 7.90 19.82
C LYS A 21 -1.79 8.00 18.81
N GLY A 22 -1.99 6.97 17.97
CA GLY A 22 -2.93 7.01 16.86
C GLY A 22 -2.47 7.95 15.74
N TYR A 23 -3.43 8.46 14.97
CA TYR A 23 -3.14 9.39 13.89
C TYR A 23 -2.89 10.81 14.41
N PHE A 24 -1.79 11.44 13.98
CA PHE A 24 -1.49 12.85 14.25
C PHE A 24 -0.81 13.51 13.06
N THR A 25 -0.75 14.84 13.09
CA THR A 25 -0.02 15.64 12.11
C THR A 25 0.99 16.54 12.80
N LYS A 26 2.12 16.76 12.13
CA LYS A 26 3.16 17.67 12.61
C LYS A 26 3.68 18.52 11.45
N LYS A 27 3.67 19.84 11.62
CA LYS A 27 4.37 20.73 10.68
C LYS A 27 5.86 20.49 10.83
N TYR A 28 6.53 20.14 9.76
CA TYR A 28 7.92 19.74 9.79
C TYR A 28 8.74 20.51 8.77
N ARG A 29 9.87 21.03 9.19
CA ARG A 29 10.85 21.70 8.32
C ARG A 29 12.15 20.92 8.38
N ASN A 30 12.64 20.51 7.21
CA ASN A 30 13.91 19.82 7.08
C ASN A 30 15.09 20.70 7.51
N TYR A 31 16.21 20.06 7.81
CA TYR A 31 17.46 20.72 8.18
C TYR A 31 18.66 19.96 7.61
N ALA A 32 19.79 20.65 7.58
CA ALA A 32 21.10 20.11 7.27
C ALA A 32 22.13 20.66 8.23
N TYR A 33 23.37 20.25 8.07
CA TYR A 33 24.45 20.79 8.89
C TYR A 33 25.53 21.39 7.99
N VAL A 34 26.21 22.41 8.53
CA VAL A 34 27.39 23.06 7.95
C VAL A 34 28.53 23.02 8.92
N ARG A 35 29.77 23.02 8.43
CA ARG A 35 30.97 23.13 9.27
C ARG A 35 31.02 24.51 9.93
N ASP A 36 31.13 24.52 11.24
CA ASP A 36 31.20 25.74 12.06
C ASP A 36 32.00 25.43 13.34
N GLY A 37 33.13 26.11 13.56
CA GLY A 37 33.99 25.87 14.72
C GLY A 37 33.29 26.05 16.09
N ASN A 38 32.18 26.81 16.11
CA ASN A 38 31.37 27.03 17.31
C ASN A 38 30.09 26.16 17.30
N GLY A 39 29.97 25.21 16.36
CA GLY A 39 28.81 24.33 16.23
C GLY A 39 28.63 23.43 17.46
N SER A 40 27.38 23.16 17.81
CA SER A 40 26.99 22.29 18.92
C SER A 40 26.92 20.81 18.58
N HIS A 41 27.00 20.46 17.28
CA HIS A 41 26.96 19.08 16.80
C HIS A 41 28.37 18.67 16.34
N GLU A 42 28.57 17.36 16.18
CA GLU A 42 29.83 16.79 15.73
C GLU A 42 29.59 15.75 14.65
N SER A 43 30.40 15.78 13.58
CA SER A 43 30.40 14.75 12.55
C SER A 43 31.09 13.48 13.06
N ILE A 44 30.91 12.37 12.35
CA ILE A 44 31.64 11.09 12.60
C ILE A 44 33.16 11.23 12.51
N HIS A 45 33.66 12.34 11.94
CA HIS A 45 35.07 12.64 11.80
C HIS A 45 35.58 13.71 12.81
N GLY A 46 34.76 14.06 13.81
CA GLY A 46 35.12 15.05 14.85
C GLY A 46 35.03 16.51 14.39
N GLU A 47 34.43 16.81 13.24
CA GLU A 47 34.25 18.19 12.80
C GLU A 47 33.07 18.84 13.50
N ARG A 48 33.25 20.07 14.02
CA ARG A 48 32.16 20.85 14.64
C ARG A 48 31.18 21.30 13.57
N LEU A 49 29.87 21.08 13.83
CA LEU A 49 28.77 21.33 12.91
C LEU A 49 27.71 22.23 13.56
N LYS A 50 27.13 23.11 12.75
CA LYS A 50 25.96 23.92 13.08
C LYS A 50 24.75 23.46 12.27
N LYS A 51 23.62 23.26 12.92
CA LYS A 51 22.31 22.95 12.31
C LYS A 51 21.76 24.17 11.61
N ILE A 52 21.29 24.00 10.35
CA ILE A 52 20.66 25.03 9.54
C ILE A 52 19.35 24.51 8.96
N ASN A 53 18.32 25.35 8.93
CA ASN A 53 16.98 24.99 8.41
C ASN A 53 16.70 25.56 7.02
N TYR A 54 17.64 26.29 6.45
CA TYR A 54 17.53 26.90 5.13
C TYR A 54 18.89 26.93 4.45
N TRP A 55 18.94 26.53 3.19
CA TRP A 55 20.14 26.61 2.34
C TRP A 55 19.74 26.73 0.88
N ASN A 56 20.52 27.43 0.08
CA ASN A 56 20.41 27.48 -1.37
C ASN A 56 21.50 26.60 -2.01
N LYS A 57 21.17 25.99 -3.14
CA LYS A 57 22.16 25.21 -3.92
C LYS A 57 23.33 26.07 -4.43
N GLU A 58 23.13 27.40 -4.53
CA GLU A 58 24.09 28.37 -5.03
C GLU A 58 25.11 28.80 -3.98
N ASP A 59 24.87 28.53 -2.69
CA ASP A 59 25.71 29.00 -1.58
C ASP A 59 27.07 28.26 -1.47
N ASN A 60 27.40 27.33 -2.34
CA ASN A 60 28.65 26.52 -2.35
C ASN A 60 29.05 25.95 -0.99
N LEU A 61 28.10 25.83 -0.06
CA LEU A 61 28.32 25.30 1.26
C LEU A 61 28.49 23.78 1.19
N LYS A 62 29.51 23.26 1.85
CA LYS A 62 29.60 21.82 2.08
C LYS A 62 28.55 21.45 3.12
N LEU A 63 27.44 20.87 2.64
CA LEU A 63 26.32 20.43 3.49
C LEU A 63 26.52 18.97 3.89
N TYR A 64 26.16 18.68 5.14
CA TYR A 64 26.10 17.33 5.69
C TYR A 64 24.62 16.96 5.86
N GLU A 65 24.25 15.73 5.45
CA GLU A 65 22.91 15.18 5.55
C GLU A 65 21.80 15.98 4.84
N SER A 66 22.15 16.78 3.83
CA SER A 66 21.18 17.56 3.04
C SER A 66 20.36 16.70 2.06
N ASP A 67 20.75 15.46 1.86
CA ASP A 67 20.10 14.44 1.02
C ASP A 67 19.03 13.63 1.77
N VAL A 68 18.97 13.75 3.11
CA VAL A 68 17.90 13.12 3.90
C VAL A 68 16.60 13.89 3.71
N ASN A 69 15.57 13.20 3.21
CA ASN A 69 14.26 13.81 2.98
C ASN A 69 13.49 14.07 4.30
N GLU A 70 12.47 14.92 4.23
CA GLU A 70 11.69 15.37 5.40
C GLU A 70 11.05 14.24 6.19
N MET A 71 10.50 13.24 5.51
CA MET A 71 9.86 12.10 6.17
C MET A 71 10.88 11.25 6.92
N THR A 72 11.98 10.91 6.29
CA THR A 72 13.06 10.12 6.93
C THR A 72 13.65 10.87 8.11
N ARG A 73 13.88 12.18 7.96
CA ARG A 73 14.40 13.02 9.02
C ARG A 73 13.45 13.09 10.22
N PHE A 74 12.16 13.29 9.95
CA PHE A 74 11.13 13.26 10.99
C PHE A 74 11.12 11.93 11.75
N LEU A 75 11.20 10.80 11.04
CA LEU A 75 11.21 9.48 11.68
C LEU A 75 12.47 9.28 12.54
N ILE A 76 13.62 9.76 12.10
CA ILE A 76 14.84 9.74 12.92
C ILE A 76 14.67 10.61 14.19
N ASP A 77 14.14 11.83 14.05
CA ASP A 77 13.97 12.75 15.17
C ASP A 77 12.95 12.26 16.22
N GLU A 78 11.92 11.53 15.80
CA GLU A 78 10.83 11.11 16.70
C GLU A 78 10.98 9.68 17.23
N TYR A 79 11.67 8.79 16.47
CA TYR A 79 11.72 7.36 16.75
C TYR A 79 13.13 6.75 16.70
N GLY A 80 14.16 7.55 16.36
CA GLY A 80 15.52 7.04 16.16
C GLY A 80 16.19 6.46 17.40
N ASP A 81 15.72 6.80 18.59
CA ASP A 81 16.25 6.31 19.86
C ASP A 81 15.57 5.02 20.37
N SER A 82 14.63 4.44 19.58
CA SER A 82 13.88 3.25 19.97
C SER A 82 14.06 2.12 18.96
N ASP A 83 14.36 0.92 19.47
CA ASP A 83 14.39 -0.34 18.71
C ASP A 83 13.04 -1.09 18.76
N GLU A 84 11.99 -0.48 19.29
CA GLU A 84 10.68 -1.08 19.39
C GLU A 84 10.06 -1.32 18.02
N VAL A 85 9.31 -2.42 17.88
CA VAL A 85 8.58 -2.78 16.66
C VAL A 85 7.16 -2.26 16.78
N SER A 86 6.64 -1.65 15.72
CA SER A 86 5.24 -1.24 15.68
C SER A 86 4.29 -2.43 15.75
N THR A 87 3.17 -2.25 16.43
CA THR A 87 2.13 -3.26 16.68
C THR A 87 0.78 -2.83 16.12
N GLY A 88 -0.26 -3.67 16.26
CA GLY A 88 -1.63 -3.32 15.90
C GLY A 88 -1.85 -3.10 14.39
N HIS A 89 -1.03 -3.71 13.53
CA HIS A 89 -1.24 -3.63 12.09
C HIS A 89 -2.47 -4.41 11.65
N THR A 90 -3.29 -3.78 10.82
CA THR A 90 -4.35 -4.44 10.05
C THR A 90 -3.83 -4.74 8.66
N ILE A 91 -3.70 -6.02 8.31
CA ILE A 91 -3.21 -6.48 7.02
C ILE A 91 -4.40 -6.93 6.17
N LEU A 92 -4.63 -6.27 5.05
CA LEU A 92 -5.58 -6.69 4.04
C LEU A 92 -4.85 -7.38 2.90
N THR A 93 -5.05 -8.68 2.76
CA THR A 93 -4.61 -9.41 1.55
C THR A 93 -5.75 -9.38 0.55
N PHE A 94 -5.51 -8.94 -0.68
CA PHE A 94 -6.57 -8.91 -1.70
C PHE A 94 -6.07 -9.24 -3.10
N ASP A 95 -7.03 -9.61 -3.95
CA ASP A 95 -6.84 -10.00 -5.35
C ASP A 95 -8.09 -9.61 -6.13
N ILE A 96 -7.95 -9.22 -7.40
CA ILE A 96 -9.06 -8.88 -8.28
C ILE A 96 -9.04 -9.74 -9.54
N GLU A 97 -10.24 -10.09 -10.04
CA GLU A 97 -10.38 -10.68 -11.35
C GLU A 97 -11.03 -9.67 -12.30
N VAL A 98 -10.47 -9.59 -13.50
CA VAL A 98 -10.89 -8.63 -14.51
C VAL A 98 -11.30 -9.38 -15.78
N GLU A 99 -12.40 -8.96 -16.38
CA GLU A 99 -12.87 -9.51 -17.66
C GLU A 99 -11.79 -9.37 -18.74
N MET A 100 -11.56 -10.47 -19.49
CA MET A 100 -10.59 -10.50 -20.57
C MET A 100 -11.29 -10.62 -21.92
N ASN A 101 -11.46 -9.51 -22.62
CA ASN A 101 -12.10 -9.49 -23.95
C ASN A 101 -11.11 -9.71 -25.10
N SER A 102 -9.89 -9.13 -24.99
CA SER A 102 -8.83 -9.26 -26.01
C SER A 102 -7.45 -8.98 -25.41
N GLY A 103 -6.80 -10.03 -24.89
CA GLY A 103 -5.49 -9.91 -24.28
C GLY A 103 -5.51 -9.45 -22.82
N LEU A 104 -4.33 -9.09 -22.27
CA LEU A 104 -4.21 -8.63 -20.89
C LEU A 104 -4.86 -7.25 -20.74
N PRO A 105 -5.65 -7.02 -19.67
CA PRO A 105 -6.26 -5.72 -19.39
C PRO A 105 -5.21 -4.61 -19.24
N ASP A 106 -5.48 -3.47 -19.85
CA ASP A 106 -4.65 -2.27 -19.70
C ASP A 106 -4.92 -1.62 -18.33
N THR A 107 -3.91 -1.62 -17.47
CA THR A 107 -4.04 -1.11 -16.10
C THR A 107 -4.22 0.41 -16.03
N GLU A 108 -3.72 1.17 -17.01
CA GLU A 108 -3.87 2.62 -17.04
C GLU A 108 -5.28 3.05 -17.49
N LYS A 109 -5.80 2.39 -18.52
CA LYS A 109 -7.14 2.66 -19.04
C LYS A 109 -8.25 2.08 -18.18
N ALA A 110 -8.01 0.91 -17.60
CA ALA A 110 -8.93 0.14 -16.76
C ALA A 110 -10.36 0.07 -17.38
N GLU A 111 -10.45 -0.37 -18.66
CA GLU A 111 -11.70 -0.35 -19.42
C GLU A 111 -12.58 -1.56 -19.10
N ASN A 112 -11.97 -2.70 -18.82
CA ASN A 112 -12.69 -3.95 -18.60
C ASN A 112 -13.29 -4.00 -17.18
N THR A 113 -14.35 -4.73 -17.04
CA THR A 113 -15.10 -4.91 -15.79
C THR A 113 -14.27 -5.70 -14.78
N ILE A 114 -14.23 -5.26 -13.52
CA ILE A 114 -13.79 -6.10 -12.42
C ILE A 114 -14.94 -7.06 -12.11
N THR A 115 -14.72 -8.36 -12.29
CA THR A 115 -15.76 -9.39 -12.12
C THR A 115 -15.81 -9.94 -10.71
N SER A 116 -14.70 -9.88 -9.97
CA SER A 116 -14.68 -10.23 -8.55
C SER A 116 -13.55 -9.54 -7.79
N VAL A 117 -13.74 -9.41 -6.48
CA VAL A 117 -12.73 -8.96 -5.53
C VAL A 117 -12.75 -9.92 -4.35
N ALA A 118 -11.62 -10.55 -4.09
CA ALA A 118 -11.41 -11.43 -2.94
C ALA A 118 -10.46 -10.77 -1.95
N PHE A 119 -10.77 -10.82 -0.67
CA PHE A 119 -9.92 -10.23 0.36
C PHE A 119 -9.98 -10.97 1.69
N HIS A 120 -8.90 -10.87 2.45
CA HIS A 120 -8.74 -11.42 3.79
C HIS A 120 -8.30 -10.32 4.75
N ASP A 121 -9.03 -10.20 5.85
CA ASP A 121 -8.71 -9.32 6.97
C ASP A 121 -7.95 -10.10 8.05
N SER A 122 -6.74 -9.65 8.38
CA SER A 122 -5.89 -10.33 9.38
C SER A 122 -6.40 -10.21 10.82
N VAL A 123 -7.27 -9.23 11.12
CA VAL A 123 -7.78 -8.99 12.47
C VAL A 123 -8.93 -9.93 12.78
N THR A 124 -9.92 -10.01 11.90
CA THR A 124 -11.08 -10.91 12.06
C THR A 124 -10.76 -12.32 11.56
N ASN A 125 -9.71 -12.48 10.76
CA ASN A 125 -9.36 -13.69 10.02
C ASN A 125 -10.45 -14.16 9.06
N ASP A 126 -11.28 -13.21 8.58
CA ASP A 126 -12.36 -13.46 7.63
C ASP A 126 -11.87 -13.40 6.18
N TYR A 127 -12.33 -14.36 5.39
CA TYR A 127 -12.22 -14.36 3.94
C TYR A 127 -13.53 -13.87 3.34
N THR A 128 -13.49 -12.89 2.47
CA THR A 128 -14.65 -12.33 1.77
C THR A 128 -14.43 -12.30 0.27
N VAL A 129 -15.46 -12.66 -0.47
CA VAL A 129 -15.47 -12.60 -1.94
C VAL A 129 -16.70 -11.86 -2.40
N TYR A 130 -16.50 -10.80 -3.14
CA TYR A 130 -17.54 -10.08 -3.87
C TYR A 130 -17.44 -10.46 -5.35
N VAL A 131 -18.57 -10.81 -5.95
CA VAL A 131 -18.60 -11.32 -7.33
C VAL A 131 -19.79 -10.76 -8.10
N LEU A 132 -19.58 -10.47 -9.37
CA LEU A 132 -20.68 -10.16 -10.29
C LEU A 132 -21.44 -11.43 -10.63
N ASN A 133 -22.75 -11.40 -10.48
CA ASN A 133 -23.63 -12.51 -10.86
C ASN A 133 -25.00 -11.99 -11.30
N GLU A 134 -25.34 -12.23 -12.56
CA GLU A 134 -26.66 -11.89 -13.12
C GLU A 134 -27.78 -12.86 -12.66
N GLY A 135 -27.41 -14.05 -12.20
CA GLY A 135 -28.32 -15.09 -11.71
C GLY A 135 -28.89 -14.80 -10.31
N ASP A 136 -29.18 -15.86 -9.56
CA ASP A 136 -29.71 -15.75 -8.22
C ASP A 136 -28.73 -15.06 -7.26
N GLU A 137 -29.28 -14.35 -6.28
CA GLU A 137 -28.45 -13.67 -5.26
C GLU A 137 -27.70 -14.71 -4.42
N ILE A 138 -26.39 -14.49 -4.26
CA ILE A 138 -25.54 -15.30 -3.41
C ILE A 138 -25.15 -14.45 -2.19
N ASP A 139 -25.53 -14.91 -1.00
CA ASP A 139 -25.03 -14.38 0.28
C ASP A 139 -24.89 -15.58 1.24
N LYS A 140 -23.75 -16.24 1.19
CA LYS A 140 -23.50 -17.46 1.97
C LYS A 140 -22.01 -17.72 2.20
N THR A 141 -21.72 -18.57 3.17
CA THR A 141 -20.35 -19.05 3.38
C THR A 141 -20.08 -20.27 2.52
N ILE A 142 -19.03 -20.20 1.70
CA ILE A 142 -18.54 -21.28 0.84
C ILE A 142 -17.11 -21.59 1.21
N LYS A 143 -16.84 -22.81 1.66
CA LYS A 143 -15.48 -23.27 2.09
C LYS A 143 -14.78 -22.33 3.08
N GLY A 144 -15.54 -21.70 3.98
CA GLY A 144 -15.01 -20.77 4.98
C GLY A 144 -14.91 -19.32 4.55
N ALA A 145 -15.22 -18.99 3.28
CA ALA A 145 -15.26 -17.62 2.81
C ALA A 145 -16.70 -17.10 2.73
N LYS A 146 -16.92 -15.85 3.13
CA LYS A 146 -18.17 -15.12 2.96
C LYS A 146 -18.28 -14.70 1.49
N VAL A 147 -19.23 -15.23 0.74
CA VAL A 147 -19.43 -14.93 -0.67
C VAL A 147 -20.70 -14.14 -0.86
N ARG A 148 -20.59 -12.97 -1.46
CA ARG A 148 -21.72 -12.10 -1.78
C ARG A 148 -21.71 -11.70 -3.25
N SER A 149 -22.84 -11.88 -3.94
CA SER A 149 -22.99 -11.47 -5.32
C SER A 149 -23.62 -10.09 -5.49
N PHE A 150 -23.34 -9.47 -6.62
CA PHE A 150 -23.86 -8.16 -7.00
C PHE A 150 -24.30 -8.20 -8.47
N LYS A 151 -25.36 -7.45 -8.79
CA LYS A 151 -25.91 -7.36 -10.16
C LYS A 151 -25.12 -6.43 -11.08
N ASN A 152 -24.36 -5.50 -10.52
CA ASN A 152 -23.54 -4.57 -11.28
C ASN A 152 -22.22 -4.27 -10.54
N GLU A 153 -21.24 -3.84 -11.31
CA GLU A 153 -19.88 -3.57 -10.82
C GLU A 153 -19.84 -2.41 -9.82
N GLU A 154 -20.63 -1.36 -10.09
CA GLU A 154 -20.64 -0.18 -9.23
C GLU A 154 -21.10 -0.50 -7.81
N ALA A 155 -22.14 -1.35 -7.67
CA ALA A 155 -22.60 -1.82 -6.36
C ALA A 155 -21.54 -2.68 -5.66
N MET A 156 -20.87 -3.57 -6.41
CA MET A 156 -19.81 -4.43 -5.89
C MET A 156 -18.61 -3.61 -5.40
N LEU A 157 -18.11 -2.70 -6.23
CA LEU A 157 -16.97 -1.86 -5.88
C LEU A 157 -17.29 -0.86 -4.77
N SER A 158 -18.52 -0.36 -4.70
CA SER A 158 -18.98 0.47 -3.58
C SER A 158 -18.99 -0.32 -2.27
N ALA A 159 -19.48 -1.56 -2.29
CA ALA A 159 -19.44 -2.45 -1.12
C ALA A 159 -18.00 -2.76 -0.70
N PHE A 160 -17.10 -3.01 -1.68
CA PHE A 160 -15.69 -3.23 -1.40
C PHE A 160 -15.02 -2.00 -0.75
N LEU A 161 -15.27 -0.78 -1.27
CA LEU A 161 -14.75 0.44 -0.66
C LEU A 161 -15.26 0.66 0.77
N ASN A 162 -16.52 0.30 1.05
CA ASN A 162 -17.06 0.37 2.41
C ASN A 162 -16.35 -0.63 3.35
N SER A 163 -16.15 -1.88 2.89
CA SER A 163 -15.38 -2.87 3.64
C SER A 163 -13.92 -2.44 3.84
N TRP A 164 -13.29 -1.82 2.82
CA TRP A 164 -11.95 -1.28 2.94
C TRP A 164 -11.85 -0.19 4.02
N GLU A 165 -12.79 0.75 4.03
CA GLU A 165 -12.82 1.82 5.04
C GLU A 165 -13.10 1.27 6.45
N GLU A 166 -13.98 0.25 6.58
CA GLU A 166 -14.29 -0.43 7.84
C GLU A 166 -13.07 -1.18 8.40
N ILE A 167 -12.40 -1.97 7.56
CA ILE A 167 -11.17 -2.70 7.90
C ILE A 167 -10.03 -1.72 8.22
N SER A 168 -9.99 -0.58 7.51
CA SER A 168 -8.95 0.45 7.66
C SER A 168 -7.53 -0.11 7.64
N PRO A 169 -7.10 -0.76 6.54
CA PRO A 169 -5.83 -1.46 6.49
C PRO A 169 -4.65 -0.50 6.64
N THR A 170 -3.69 -0.86 7.49
CA THR A 170 -2.39 -0.19 7.59
C THR A 170 -1.39 -0.78 6.58
N ILE A 171 -1.59 -2.05 6.23
CA ILE A 171 -0.79 -2.78 5.25
C ILE A 171 -1.72 -3.49 4.27
N ILE A 172 -1.40 -3.41 2.99
CA ILE A 172 -2.02 -4.22 1.94
C ILE A 172 -0.98 -5.14 1.31
N THR A 173 -1.39 -6.35 0.98
CA THR A 173 -0.53 -7.33 0.34
C THR A 173 -1.30 -8.20 -0.65
N GLY A 174 -0.60 -8.85 -1.53
CA GLY A 174 -1.09 -9.77 -2.54
C GLY A 174 0.03 -10.12 -3.52
N TRP A 175 -0.27 -10.90 -4.54
CA TRP A 175 0.72 -11.31 -5.52
C TRP A 175 0.75 -10.37 -6.71
N ASN A 176 1.82 -9.59 -6.89
CA ASN A 176 1.97 -8.59 -7.96
C ASN A 176 0.98 -7.42 -7.85
N ILE A 177 0.53 -7.11 -6.63
CA ILE A 177 -0.53 -6.12 -6.39
C ILE A 177 -0.14 -4.70 -6.81
N ASP A 178 1.10 -4.33 -6.66
CA ASP A 178 1.58 -2.98 -7.01
C ASP A 178 1.42 -2.71 -8.51
N PHE A 179 1.75 -3.71 -9.33
CA PHE A 179 1.72 -3.57 -10.78
C PHE A 179 0.32 -3.73 -11.35
N PHE A 180 -0.48 -4.67 -10.84
CA PHE A 180 -1.78 -4.99 -11.41
C PHE A 180 -2.94 -4.54 -10.51
N ASP A 181 -3.18 -5.19 -9.39
CA ASP A 181 -4.42 -5.06 -8.62
C ASP A 181 -4.67 -3.64 -8.11
N VAL A 182 -3.71 -3.04 -7.42
CA VAL A 182 -3.84 -1.66 -6.90
C VAL A 182 -3.98 -0.66 -8.04
N THR A 183 -3.17 -0.83 -9.09
CA THR A 183 -3.16 0.10 -10.23
C THR A 183 -4.48 0.01 -10.99
N TYR A 184 -4.94 -1.21 -11.29
CA TYR A 184 -6.20 -1.43 -11.98
C TYR A 184 -7.40 -0.95 -11.17
N LEU A 185 -7.49 -1.37 -9.92
CA LEU A 185 -8.57 -1.00 -8.99
C LEU A 185 -8.70 0.53 -8.87
N TYR A 186 -7.59 1.24 -8.61
CA TYR A 186 -7.61 2.69 -8.49
C TYR A 186 -8.11 3.36 -9.78
N ASN A 187 -7.58 2.97 -10.94
CA ASN A 187 -7.97 3.53 -12.21
C ASN A 187 -9.41 3.18 -12.59
N ARG A 188 -9.89 1.97 -12.24
CA ARG A 188 -11.28 1.56 -12.45
C ARG A 188 -12.24 2.36 -11.56
N LEU A 189 -11.94 2.51 -10.28
CA LEU A 189 -12.71 3.38 -9.37
C LEU A 189 -12.75 4.82 -9.85
N LYS A 190 -11.62 5.34 -10.30
CA LYS A 190 -11.54 6.69 -10.86
C LYS A 190 -12.40 6.83 -12.12
N ARG A 191 -12.41 5.82 -12.98
CA ARG A 191 -13.20 5.81 -14.23
C ARG A 191 -14.69 5.78 -13.94
N LEU A 192 -15.14 4.96 -13.00
CA LEU A 192 -16.57 4.78 -12.70
C LEU A 192 -17.13 5.89 -11.80
N PHE A 193 -16.37 6.31 -10.78
CA PHE A 193 -16.87 7.19 -9.73
C PHE A 193 -16.13 8.53 -9.59
N GLY A 194 -15.04 8.70 -10.33
CA GLY A 194 -14.19 9.89 -10.22
C GLY A 194 -13.12 9.80 -9.14
N THR A 195 -12.18 10.75 -9.19
CA THR A 195 -10.97 10.75 -8.33
C THR A 195 -11.27 10.83 -6.84
N SER A 196 -12.32 11.57 -6.45
CA SER A 196 -12.71 11.72 -5.04
C SER A 196 -13.09 10.40 -4.40
N VAL A 197 -13.83 9.54 -5.11
CA VAL A 197 -14.21 8.20 -4.63
C VAL A 197 -13.02 7.26 -4.65
N ALA A 198 -12.20 7.25 -5.71
CA ALA A 198 -10.99 6.44 -5.78
C ALA A 198 -10.02 6.75 -4.62
N ASN A 199 -9.93 8.00 -4.21
CA ASN A 199 -9.10 8.42 -3.10
C ASN A 199 -9.58 7.92 -1.72
N ARG A 200 -10.76 7.32 -1.61
CA ARG A 200 -11.24 6.65 -0.38
C ARG A 200 -10.35 5.48 0.06
N LEU A 201 -9.54 4.94 -0.83
CA LEU A 201 -8.51 3.96 -0.46
C LEU A 201 -7.48 4.51 0.54
N SER A 202 -7.30 5.83 0.61
CA SER A 202 -6.44 6.48 1.61
C SER A 202 -7.27 7.03 2.78
N PRO A 203 -6.87 6.79 4.04
CA PRO A 203 -7.55 7.36 5.20
C PRO A 203 -7.57 8.90 5.21
N ILE A 204 -6.62 9.55 4.53
CA ILE A 204 -6.57 11.01 4.36
C ILE A 204 -6.95 11.46 2.95
N LYS A 205 -7.56 10.57 2.14
CA LYS A 205 -8.04 10.83 0.77
C LYS A 205 -6.94 11.30 -0.19
N LYS A 206 -5.71 10.82 0.00
CA LYS A 206 -4.54 11.16 -0.82
C LYS A 206 -3.94 9.92 -1.46
N VAL A 207 -4.10 9.81 -2.78
CA VAL A 207 -3.46 8.77 -3.60
C VAL A 207 -2.77 9.46 -4.77
N HIS A 208 -1.51 9.11 -5.04
CA HIS A 208 -0.75 9.70 -6.14
C HIS A 208 0.11 8.67 -6.85
N TRP A 209 0.34 8.90 -8.15
CA TRP A 209 1.21 8.07 -8.97
C TRP A 209 2.68 8.40 -8.72
N ASN A 210 3.46 7.39 -8.35
CA ASN A 210 4.91 7.52 -8.25
C ASN A 210 5.56 7.11 -9.57
N LYS A 211 6.07 8.08 -10.32
CA LYS A 211 6.69 7.88 -11.65
C LYS A 211 7.94 6.99 -11.62
N TYR A 212 8.71 7.04 -10.54
CA TYR A 212 9.95 6.28 -10.39
C TYR A 212 9.68 4.82 -10.08
N ARG A 213 8.71 4.55 -9.19
CA ARG A 213 8.32 3.19 -8.80
C ARG A 213 7.23 2.60 -9.68
N LYS A 214 6.66 3.40 -10.59
CA LYS A 214 5.56 3.01 -11.50
C LYS A 214 4.39 2.35 -10.77
N ARG A 215 3.98 2.94 -9.66
CA ARG A 215 2.87 2.45 -8.85
C ARG A 215 2.13 3.59 -8.14
N TYR A 216 0.92 3.35 -7.69
CA TYR A 216 0.21 4.26 -6.81
C TYR A 216 0.75 4.17 -5.38
N ILE A 217 0.88 5.32 -4.74
CA ILE A 217 1.14 5.46 -3.31
C ILE A 217 -0.16 5.90 -2.66
N ILE A 218 -0.65 5.07 -1.74
CA ILE A 218 -1.84 5.34 -0.95
C ILE A 218 -1.35 5.88 0.39
N ALA A 219 -1.54 7.19 0.64
CA ALA A 219 -1.08 7.80 1.88
C ALA A 219 -1.77 7.14 3.09
N GLY A 220 -0.97 6.68 4.06
CA GLY A 220 -1.45 5.98 5.25
C GLY A 220 -1.60 4.47 5.11
N VAL A 221 -1.31 3.90 3.92
CA VAL A 221 -1.37 2.45 3.67
C VAL A 221 -0.07 1.98 3.04
N SER A 222 0.58 1.02 3.66
CA SER A 222 1.82 0.40 3.13
C SER A 222 1.47 -0.75 2.19
N ALA A 223 1.87 -0.66 0.91
CA ALA A 223 1.74 -1.77 -0.03
C ALA A 223 3.01 -2.64 0.03
N LEU A 224 2.85 -3.89 0.44
CA LEU A 224 3.89 -4.91 0.49
C LEU A 224 3.59 -6.00 -0.54
N ASP A 225 4.07 -5.80 -1.76
CA ASP A 225 3.90 -6.78 -2.83
C ASP A 225 4.62 -8.09 -2.51
N TYR A 226 3.85 -9.18 -2.38
CA TYR A 226 4.40 -10.47 -1.98
C TYR A 226 5.39 -11.05 -2.99
N ILE A 227 5.25 -10.74 -4.29
CA ILE A 227 6.22 -11.18 -5.31
C ILE A 227 7.60 -10.55 -5.08
N ALA A 228 7.65 -9.29 -4.64
CA ALA A 228 8.90 -8.62 -4.32
C ALA A 228 9.55 -9.20 -3.06
N LEU A 229 8.75 -9.45 -2.02
CA LEU A 229 9.20 -10.14 -0.80
C LEU A 229 9.72 -11.54 -1.13
N PHE A 230 8.96 -12.30 -1.91
CA PHE A 230 9.33 -13.66 -2.32
C PHE A 230 10.68 -13.67 -3.06
N LYS A 231 10.89 -12.77 -4.03
CA LYS A 231 12.16 -12.67 -4.77
C LYS A 231 13.34 -12.30 -3.87
N ASN A 232 13.14 -11.43 -2.90
CA ASN A 232 14.20 -10.97 -2.00
C ASN A 232 14.62 -12.01 -0.97
N PHE A 233 13.70 -12.89 -0.55
CA PHE A 233 13.94 -13.87 0.51
C PHE A 233 14.03 -15.33 0.02
N THR A 234 13.92 -15.55 -1.30
CA THR A 234 14.05 -16.88 -1.91
C THR A 234 15.32 -16.93 -2.74
N TYR A 235 16.25 -17.83 -2.37
CA TYR A 235 17.53 -17.99 -3.08
C TYR A 235 17.42 -18.74 -4.42
N THR A 236 16.24 -19.28 -4.73
CA THR A 236 16.02 -20.03 -5.98
C THR A 236 15.37 -19.13 -7.01
N GLU A 237 16.02 -18.97 -8.16
CA GLU A 237 15.43 -18.30 -9.32
C GLU A 237 14.44 -19.25 -10.02
N TYR A 238 13.26 -18.72 -10.35
CA TYR A 238 12.22 -19.45 -11.08
C TYR A 238 12.11 -18.91 -12.50
N PRO A 239 11.84 -19.78 -13.50
CA PRO A 239 11.67 -19.36 -14.90
C PRO A 239 10.54 -18.34 -15.10
N ASN A 240 9.53 -18.38 -14.24
CA ASN A 240 8.48 -17.37 -14.14
C ASN A 240 7.91 -17.36 -12.71
N TYR A 241 7.26 -16.25 -12.35
CA TYR A 241 6.65 -16.04 -11.04
C TYR A 241 5.11 -16.07 -11.11
N ARG A 242 4.54 -16.75 -12.09
CA ARG A 242 3.09 -16.95 -12.16
C ARG A 242 2.65 -17.90 -11.06
N LEU A 243 1.51 -17.59 -10.43
CA LEU A 243 0.84 -18.49 -9.50
C LEU A 243 0.29 -19.68 -10.33
N HIS A 244 1.03 -20.79 -10.35
CA HIS A 244 0.60 -21.99 -11.07
C HIS A 244 0.31 -23.10 -10.06
N PRO A 245 -0.78 -23.89 -10.23
CA PRO A 245 -1.14 -24.99 -9.32
C PRO A 245 -0.03 -26.03 -9.11
N THR A 246 0.90 -26.16 -10.07
CA THR A 246 2.02 -27.10 -10.01
C THR A 246 3.28 -26.55 -9.34
N ASN A 247 3.29 -25.26 -8.95
CA ASN A 247 4.45 -24.71 -8.23
C ASN A 247 4.40 -25.17 -6.77
N PRO A 248 5.31 -26.08 -6.33
CA PRO A 248 5.21 -26.70 -5.02
C PRO A 248 5.37 -25.75 -3.83
N LEU A 249 5.92 -24.56 -4.05
CA LEU A 249 6.10 -23.53 -3.02
C LEU A 249 4.82 -22.72 -2.76
N VAL A 250 3.96 -22.61 -3.75
CA VAL A 250 2.67 -21.92 -3.66
C VAL A 250 1.61 -22.82 -3.01
N ASN A 251 1.78 -24.14 -3.07
CA ASN A 251 0.72 -25.10 -2.75
C ASN A 251 0.49 -25.38 -1.26
N LYS A 252 1.34 -24.96 -0.33
CA LYS A 252 1.19 -25.44 1.06
C LYS A 252 1.08 -24.39 2.16
N ARG A 253 1.34 -23.10 1.90
CA ARG A 253 1.38 -22.10 2.98
C ARG A 253 0.78 -20.72 2.66
N THR A 254 0.39 -20.45 1.46
CA THR A 254 -0.14 -19.13 1.11
C THR A 254 -1.66 -19.20 1.06
N GLN A 255 -2.31 -18.56 2.01
CA GLN A 255 -3.76 -18.33 2.07
C GLN A 255 -4.31 -17.68 0.77
N MET A 256 -3.47 -17.03 -0.03
CA MET A 256 -3.78 -16.54 -1.37
C MET A 256 -4.27 -17.62 -2.35
N VAL A 257 -3.79 -18.86 -2.23
CA VAL A 257 -4.27 -19.98 -3.06
C VAL A 257 -5.74 -20.31 -2.78
N LEU A 258 -6.22 -20.02 -1.57
CA LEU A 258 -7.64 -20.12 -1.24
C LEU A 258 -8.48 -19.07 -1.97
N MET A 259 -7.98 -17.83 -2.14
CA MET A 259 -8.66 -16.78 -2.89
C MET A 259 -8.83 -17.15 -4.38
N VAL A 260 -7.76 -17.59 -5.04
CA VAL A 260 -7.80 -18.07 -6.43
C VAL A 260 -8.76 -19.27 -6.59
N ARG A 261 -8.78 -20.19 -5.59
CA ARG A 261 -9.72 -21.34 -5.61
C ARG A 261 -11.17 -20.96 -5.35
N VAL A 262 -11.43 -19.93 -4.55
CA VAL A 262 -12.82 -19.47 -4.32
C VAL A 262 -13.34 -18.76 -5.57
N ASN A 263 -12.52 -17.95 -6.25
CA ASN A 263 -12.90 -17.37 -7.54
C ASN A 263 -13.22 -18.44 -8.60
N SER A 264 -12.43 -19.51 -8.69
CA SER A 264 -12.71 -20.61 -9.63
C SER A 264 -13.97 -21.43 -9.31
N LEU A 265 -14.52 -21.32 -8.10
CA LEU A 265 -15.71 -22.05 -7.67
C LEU A 265 -17.03 -21.29 -7.90
N VAL A 266 -16.94 -19.98 -8.07
CA VAL A 266 -18.11 -19.12 -8.36
C VAL A 266 -18.49 -19.20 -9.86
N HIS A 267 -17.53 -19.60 -10.72
CA HIS A 267 -17.75 -19.78 -12.18
C HIS A 267 -18.04 -21.23 -12.58
N MET A 268 -18.29 -22.15 -11.63
CA MET A 268 -18.81 -23.51 -11.85
C MET A 268 -20.28 -23.60 -11.43
#